data_75436175765ef6c66a5b73faae40bfbc
#
_entry.id   75436175765ef6c66a5b73faae40bfbc
#
_cell.length_a   1.000
_cell.length_b   1.000
_cell.length_c   1.000
_cell.angle_alpha   90.00
_cell.angle_beta   90.00
_cell.angle_gamma   90.00
#
_symmetry.space_group_name_H-M   'P 1'
#
loop_
_entity.id
_entity.type
_entity.pdbx_description
1 polymer ?
#
loop_
_entity_poly.entity_id
_entity_poly.type
_entity_poly.pdbx_seq_one_letter_code
_entity_poly.pdbx_strand_id
1 'polypeptide(L)'
;MRHLEVLGEAGLVTSRKRGRERWHYLNAVPLQKLHRRWAEPAAAGFASALLRLQDTIEAEGGHMEPIRPAIDVALDVEIAGAPAVVFAALTKDIGGWWGPPFVTARATSLALDPRLGGLFTERWDNGGQVIASVTGWAQDEYLALTGSFHMGVGVGVAAFDLAASGAGTLLRFSFRAIGVVDAEVAGTMSRGWAELAGTRLKALVETGTRLGIDPDQPPTIQSIR
;
A
#
# COMPACT_ATOMS: atom_id res chain seq x y z
N MET A 1 40.18 15.13 1.18
CA MET A 1 40.92 14.60 2.37
C MET A 1 40.14 14.71 3.65
N ARG A 2 39.27 15.70 3.81
CA ARG A 2 38.48 15.96 5.05
C ARG A 2 37.64 14.74 5.56
N HIS A 3 37.12 13.91 4.66
CA HIS A 3 36.33 12.73 5.07
C HIS A 3 37.17 11.62 5.72
N LEU A 4 38.41 11.41 5.27
CA LEU A 4 39.29 10.40 5.86
C LEU A 4 39.81 10.83 7.26
N GLU A 5 39.96 12.15 7.49
CA GLU A 5 40.27 12.70 8.81
C GLU A 5 39.14 12.46 9.81
N VAL A 6 37.90 12.81 9.42
CA VAL A 6 36.71 12.57 10.24
C VAL A 6 36.52 11.08 10.56
N LEU A 7 36.73 10.19 9.57
CA LEU A 7 36.63 8.74 9.80
C LEU A 7 37.77 8.23 10.68
N GLY A 8 38.96 8.86 10.62
CA GLY A 8 40.11 8.57 11.49
C GLY A 8 39.84 9.00 12.92
N GLU A 9 39.32 10.22 13.12
CA GLU A 9 38.91 10.73 14.45
C GLU A 9 37.80 9.88 15.09
N ALA A 10 36.85 9.39 14.27
CA ALA A 10 35.82 8.46 14.69
C ALA A 10 36.33 7.04 14.96
N GLY A 11 37.62 6.76 14.72
CA GLY A 11 38.25 5.46 14.91
C GLY A 11 37.79 4.39 13.88
N LEU A 12 37.08 4.80 12.82
CA LEU A 12 36.59 3.90 11.77
C LEU A 12 37.65 3.57 10.73
N VAL A 13 38.68 4.41 10.60
CA VAL A 13 39.79 4.22 9.70
C VAL A 13 41.11 4.41 10.45
N THR A 14 42.04 3.48 10.24
CA THR A 14 43.43 3.62 10.70
C THR A 14 44.33 3.89 9.49
N SER A 15 45.29 4.81 9.67
CA SER A 15 46.20 5.21 8.59
C SER A 15 47.63 4.80 8.91
N ARG A 16 48.33 4.19 7.97
CA ARG A 16 49.76 3.90 8.08
C ARG A 16 50.53 4.47 6.90
N LYS A 17 51.66 5.13 7.19
CA LYS A 17 52.56 5.62 6.16
C LYS A 17 53.44 4.47 5.66
N ARG A 18 53.49 4.27 4.34
CA ARG A 18 54.33 3.27 3.70
C ARG A 18 55.10 3.93 2.56
N GLY A 19 56.34 4.35 2.85
CA GLY A 19 57.14 5.13 1.90
C GLY A 19 56.54 6.52 1.69
N ARG A 20 56.26 6.87 0.42
CA ARG A 20 55.62 8.15 0.01
C ARG A 20 54.10 8.11 0.07
N GLU A 21 53.49 6.95 0.33
CA GLU A 21 52.06 6.71 0.33
C GLU A 21 51.52 6.61 1.75
N ARG A 22 50.22 6.99 1.94
CA ARG A 22 49.45 6.78 3.16
C ARG A 22 48.33 5.81 2.86
N TRP A 23 48.43 4.64 3.46
CA TRP A 23 47.44 3.58 3.33
C TRP A 23 46.37 3.71 4.44
N HIS A 24 45.10 3.56 4.07
CA HIS A 24 43.97 3.65 4.98
C HIS A 24 43.29 2.28 5.09
N TYR A 25 43.09 1.83 6.32
CA TYR A 25 42.52 0.54 6.62
C TYR A 25 41.23 0.74 7.42
N LEU A 26 40.16 0.02 7.06
CA LEU A 26 38.92 0.02 7.81
C LEU A 26 39.15 -0.67 9.17
N ASN A 27 38.72 -0.01 10.26
CA ASN A 27 38.68 -0.61 11.58
C ASN A 27 37.31 -1.24 11.81
N ALA A 28 37.24 -2.57 11.75
CA ALA A 28 35.99 -3.30 11.92
C ALA A 28 35.45 -3.31 13.37
N VAL A 29 36.28 -3.02 14.37
CA VAL A 29 35.88 -3.11 15.79
C VAL A 29 34.73 -2.17 16.18
N PRO A 30 34.76 -0.86 15.84
CA PRO A 30 33.65 0.02 16.11
C PRO A 30 32.36 -0.39 15.37
N LEU A 31 32.48 -0.88 14.12
CA LEU A 31 31.34 -1.37 13.35
C LEU A 31 30.70 -2.61 13.98
N GLN A 32 31.51 -3.54 14.48
CA GLN A 32 30.99 -4.69 15.24
C GLN A 32 30.32 -4.29 16.56
N LYS A 33 30.85 -3.28 17.27
CA LYS A 33 30.19 -2.75 18.48
C LYS A 33 28.82 -2.12 18.13
N LEU A 34 28.76 -1.40 17.02
CA LEU A 34 27.50 -0.84 16.52
C LEU A 34 26.51 -1.95 16.15
N HIS A 35 26.96 -2.96 15.42
CA HIS A 35 26.16 -4.11 15.03
C HIS A 35 25.57 -4.84 16.24
N ARG A 36 26.41 -5.17 17.25
CA ARG A 36 25.94 -5.79 18.49
C ARG A 36 24.91 -4.92 19.23
N ARG A 37 25.11 -3.61 19.26
CA ARG A 37 24.22 -2.71 19.98
C ARG A 37 22.85 -2.53 19.33
N TRP A 38 22.78 -2.59 18.01
CA TRP A 38 21.58 -2.24 17.23
C TRP A 38 20.97 -3.41 16.47
N ALA A 39 21.78 -4.26 15.85
CA ALA A 39 21.30 -5.34 15.00
C ALA A 39 21.05 -6.66 15.76
N GLU A 40 21.92 -7.01 16.73
CA GLU A 40 21.73 -8.25 17.52
C GLU A 40 20.43 -8.25 18.35
N PRO A 41 20.03 -7.18 19.06
CA PRO A 41 18.76 -7.17 19.77
C PRO A 41 17.55 -7.30 18.84
N ALA A 42 17.60 -6.66 17.66
CA ALA A 42 16.55 -6.79 16.66
C ALA A 42 16.52 -8.21 16.06
N ALA A 43 17.68 -8.78 15.74
CA ALA A 43 17.81 -10.13 15.22
C ALA A 43 17.39 -11.18 16.27
N ALA A 44 17.73 -10.99 17.55
CA ALA A 44 17.31 -11.88 18.63
C ALA A 44 15.79 -11.82 18.85
N GLY A 45 15.16 -10.64 18.74
CA GLY A 45 13.72 -10.50 18.79
C GLY A 45 13.03 -11.23 17.63
N PHE A 46 13.57 -11.12 16.43
CA PHE A 46 13.07 -11.80 15.24
C PHE A 46 13.26 -13.33 15.34
N ALA A 47 14.44 -13.78 15.76
CA ALA A 47 14.71 -15.21 16.00
C ALA A 47 13.77 -15.81 17.06
N SER A 48 13.52 -15.08 18.17
CA SER A 48 12.57 -15.52 19.19
C SER A 48 11.13 -15.55 18.70
N ALA A 49 10.75 -14.67 17.75
CA ALA A 49 9.44 -14.71 17.12
C ALA A 49 9.31 -15.91 16.18
N LEU A 50 10.36 -16.24 15.42
CA LEU A 50 10.40 -17.44 14.56
C LEU A 50 10.33 -18.74 15.37
N LEU A 51 11.08 -18.83 16.49
CA LEU A 51 11.01 -19.99 17.38
C LEU A 51 9.61 -20.18 17.96
N ARG A 52 8.97 -19.11 18.44
CA ARG A 52 7.57 -19.19 18.90
C ARG A 52 6.60 -19.62 17.80
N LEU A 53 6.81 -19.16 16.57
CA LEU A 53 6.03 -19.60 15.42
C LEU A 53 6.25 -21.10 15.15
N GLN A 54 7.51 -21.56 15.20
CA GLN A 54 7.84 -22.97 15.05
C GLN A 54 7.19 -23.82 16.15
N ASP A 55 7.31 -23.42 17.42
CA ASP A 55 6.69 -24.09 18.56
C ASP A 55 5.17 -24.18 18.41
N THR A 56 4.52 -23.12 17.90
CA THR A 56 3.08 -23.11 17.64
C THR A 56 2.71 -24.09 16.53
N ILE A 57 3.46 -24.13 15.44
CA ILE A 57 3.24 -25.05 14.32
C ILE A 57 3.43 -26.50 14.76
N GLU A 58 4.45 -26.79 15.57
CA GLU A 58 4.74 -28.13 16.08
C GLU A 58 3.68 -28.59 17.10
N ALA A 59 3.24 -27.70 17.99
CA ALA A 59 2.20 -27.97 18.98
C ALA A 59 0.82 -28.25 18.35
N GLU A 60 0.51 -27.61 17.23
CA GLU A 60 -0.73 -27.80 16.49
C GLU A 60 -0.69 -28.93 15.47
N GLY A 61 0.37 -29.77 15.49
CA GLY A 61 0.48 -30.93 14.62
C GLY A 61 0.64 -30.61 13.13
N GLY A 62 1.22 -29.48 12.82
CA GLY A 62 1.50 -29.07 11.45
C GLY A 62 0.26 -28.61 10.65
N HIS A 63 -0.90 -28.53 11.28
CA HIS A 63 -2.09 -27.92 10.71
C HIS A 63 -2.02 -26.40 10.94
N MET A 64 -1.35 -25.71 10.04
CA MET A 64 -1.50 -24.27 9.94
C MET A 64 -2.91 -24.00 9.39
N GLU A 65 -3.85 -23.56 10.24
CA GLU A 65 -5.10 -23.03 9.70
C GLU A 65 -4.77 -21.93 8.67
N PRO A 66 -5.35 -21.99 7.49
CA PRO A 66 -5.11 -20.93 6.51
C PRO A 66 -5.48 -19.60 7.15
N ILE A 67 -4.58 -18.62 7.05
CA ILE A 67 -4.84 -17.25 7.52
C ILE A 67 -6.12 -16.79 6.84
N ARG A 68 -7.21 -16.72 7.60
CA ARG A 68 -8.46 -16.19 7.08
C ARG A 68 -8.32 -14.68 6.96
N PRO A 69 -8.67 -14.09 5.82
CA PRO A 69 -8.68 -12.65 5.71
C PRO A 69 -9.66 -12.06 6.73
N ALA A 70 -9.26 -10.98 7.40
CA ALA A 70 -10.14 -10.23 8.28
C ALA A 70 -11.28 -9.54 7.50
N ILE A 71 -11.03 -9.24 6.21
CA ILE A 71 -12.01 -8.72 5.26
C ILE A 71 -11.87 -9.55 3.98
N ASP A 72 -12.99 -10.05 3.47
CA ASP A 72 -13.07 -10.75 2.17
C ASP A 72 -14.32 -10.26 1.44
N VAL A 73 -14.12 -9.49 0.37
CA VAL A 73 -15.18 -8.91 -0.46
C VAL A 73 -14.99 -9.41 -1.87
N ALA A 74 -16.05 -9.87 -2.50
CA ALA A 74 -16.08 -10.21 -3.92
C ALA A 74 -17.34 -9.64 -4.55
N LEU A 75 -17.22 -8.98 -5.70
CA LEU A 75 -18.31 -8.33 -6.42
C LEU A 75 -18.15 -8.59 -7.92
N ASP A 76 -19.22 -8.93 -8.58
CA ASP A 76 -19.34 -8.94 -10.04
C ASP A 76 -20.23 -7.76 -10.43
N VAL A 77 -19.70 -6.86 -11.29
CA VAL A 77 -20.37 -5.64 -11.71
C VAL A 77 -20.40 -5.56 -13.22
N GLU A 78 -21.59 -5.60 -13.80
CA GLU A 78 -21.79 -5.31 -15.23
C GLU A 78 -21.80 -3.79 -15.44
N ILE A 79 -20.94 -3.31 -16.33
CA ILE A 79 -20.77 -1.89 -16.67
C ILE A 79 -20.96 -1.71 -18.18
N ALA A 80 -21.87 -0.81 -18.57
CA ALA A 80 -22.13 -0.50 -19.98
C ALA A 80 -21.04 0.44 -20.54
N GLY A 81 -19.84 -0.13 -20.74
CA GLY A 81 -18.68 0.56 -21.28
C GLY A 81 -17.62 -0.47 -21.67
N ALA A 82 -16.86 -0.21 -22.73
CA ALA A 82 -15.77 -1.08 -23.15
C ALA A 82 -14.68 -1.20 -22.05
N PRO A 83 -13.95 -2.33 -21.95
CA PRO A 83 -12.91 -2.52 -20.93
C PRO A 83 -11.89 -1.37 -20.86
N ALA A 84 -11.46 -0.82 -21.99
CA ALA A 84 -10.54 0.32 -22.03
C ALA A 84 -11.12 1.58 -21.40
N VAL A 85 -12.44 1.81 -21.47
CA VAL A 85 -13.11 2.97 -20.85
C VAL A 85 -13.21 2.76 -19.34
N VAL A 86 -13.57 1.56 -18.90
CA VAL A 86 -13.61 1.20 -17.47
C VAL A 86 -12.21 1.30 -16.87
N PHE A 87 -11.21 0.79 -17.57
CA PHE A 87 -9.81 0.83 -17.09
C PHE A 87 -9.27 2.27 -17.03
N ALA A 88 -9.64 3.12 -17.99
CA ALA A 88 -9.30 4.53 -17.93
C ALA A 88 -9.96 5.24 -16.73
N ALA A 89 -11.21 4.95 -16.42
CA ALA A 89 -11.88 5.47 -15.22
C ALA A 89 -11.20 4.97 -13.92
N LEU A 90 -10.84 3.68 -13.86
CA LEU A 90 -10.12 3.10 -12.73
C LEU A 90 -8.77 3.78 -12.48
N THR A 91 -8.05 4.16 -13.53
CA THR A 91 -6.64 4.54 -13.42
C THR A 91 -6.36 6.02 -13.61
N LYS A 92 -6.92 6.62 -14.66
CA LYS A 92 -6.66 8.01 -15.04
C LYS A 92 -7.61 8.99 -14.35
N ASP A 93 -8.79 8.52 -13.96
CA ASP A 93 -9.83 9.34 -13.33
C ASP A 93 -10.31 8.75 -12.00
N ILE A 94 -9.35 8.27 -11.20
CA ILE A 94 -9.66 7.67 -9.89
C ILE A 94 -10.40 8.63 -8.97
N GLY A 95 -10.08 9.93 -9.02
CA GLY A 95 -10.78 10.98 -8.27
C GLY A 95 -12.22 11.20 -8.72
N GLY A 96 -12.63 10.74 -9.90
CA GLY A 96 -14.00 10.88 -10.40
C GLY A 96 -15.01 10.00 -9.66
N TRP A 97 -14.56 8.88 -9.12
CA TRP A 97 -15.42 7.92 -8.42
C TRP A 97 -15.00 7.65 -6.98
N TRP A 98 -13.73 7.85 -6.64
CA TRP A 98 -13.24 7.67 -5.28
C TRP A 98 -13.17 9.01 -4.54
N GLY A 99 -13.90 9.14 -3.46
CA GLY A 99 -13.98 10.38 -2.70
C GLY A 99 -14.67 10.19 -1.35
N PRO A 100 -15.10 11.26 -0.70
CA PRO A 100 -15.76 11.15 0.61
C PRO A 100 -16.93 10.16 0.61
N PRO A 101 -17.09 9.36 1.67
CA PRO A 101 -16.34 9.32 2.92
C PRO A 101 -15.08 8.42 2.91
N PHE A 102 -14.64 7.92 1.75
CA PHE A 102 -13.56 6.94 1.59
C PHE A 102 -12.17 7.56 1.44
N VAL A 103 -12.03 8.80 1.81
CA VAL A 103 -10.80 9.58 1.87
C VAL A 103 -10.72 10.32 3.19
N THR A 104 -9.53 10.82 3.56
CA THR A 104 -9.43 11.64 4.77
C THR A 104 -10.11 13.00 4.58
N ALA A 105 -10.49 13.66 5.68
CA ALA A 105 -11.07 15.00 5.64
C ALA A 105 -10.09 16.08 5.10
N ARG A 106 -8.81 15.73 4.91
CA ARG A 106 -7.77 16.60 4.35
C ARG A 106 -7.57 16.42 2.85
N ALA A 107 -8.19 15.39 2.26
CA ALA A 107 -7.98 15.05 0.87
C ALA A 107 -8.41 16.18 -0.07
N THR A 108 -7.49 16.68 -0.87
CA THR A 108 -7.75 17.66 -1.93
C THR A 108 -7.78 17.02 -3.31
N SER A 109 -7.04 15.92 -3.49
CA SER A 109 -7.09 15.14 -4.72
C SER A 109 -6.55 13.71 -4.51
N LEU A 110 -6.87 12.85 -5.47
CA LEU A 110 -6.32 11.49 -5.59
C LEU A 110 -5.54 11.37 -6.89
N ALA A 111 -4.46 10.58 -6.86
CA ALA A 111 -3.68 10.26 -8.04
C ALA A 111 -3.22 8.81 -8.01
N LEU A 112 -3.33 8.13 -9.14
CA LEU A 112 -2.78 6.80 -9.37
C LEU A 112 -1.75 6.89 -10.50
N ASP A 113 -0.53 6.40 -10.25
CA ASP A 113 0.48 6.19 -11.27
C ASP A 113 0.25 4.79 -11.89
N PRO A 114 -0.32 4.71 -13.13
CA PRO A 114 -0.84 3.47 -13.67
C PRO A 114 0.26 2.60 -14.30
N ARG A 115 1.16 2.09 -13.49
CA ARG A 115 2.23 1.15 -13.87
C ARG A 115 2.61 0.27 -12.69
N LEU A 116 3.22 -0.87 -12.95
CA LEU A 116 3.72 -1.75 -11.89
C LEU A 116 4.69 -0.99 -10.96
N GLY A 117 4.46 -1.06 -9.65
CA GLY A 117 5.18 -0.29 -8.64
C GLY A 117 4.76 1.17 -8.53
N GLY A 118 3.82 1.65 -9.35
CA GLY A 118 3.24 2.99 -9.22
C GLY A 118 2.46 3.16 -7.92
N LEU A 119 2.23 4.39 -7.51
CA LEU A 119 1.59 4.71 -6.23
C LEU A 119 0.17 5.23 -6.42
N PHE A 120 -0.73 4.77 -5.55
CA PHE A 120 -2.03 5.39 -5.31
C PHE A 120 -1.90 6.31 -4.11
N THR A 121 -2.07 7.61 -4.34
CA THR A 121 -1.81 8.66 -3.35
C THR A 121 -3.03 9.52 -3.11
N GLU A 122 -3.20 9.93 -1.86
CA GLU A 122 -4.07 11.00 -1.43
C GLU A 122 -3.22 12.24 -1.17
N ARG A 123 -3.60 13.38 -1.75
CA ARG A 123 -2.90 14.66 -1.61
C ARG A 123 -3.68 15.59 -0.70
N TRP A 124 -2.96 16.40 0.04
CA TRP A 124 -3.44 17.46 0.93
C TRP A 124 -2.75 18.77 0.57
N ASP A 125 -3.20 19.89 1.09
CA ASP A 125 -2.60 21.21 0.80
C ASP A 125 -1.10 21.28 1.18
N ASN A 126 -0.70 20.56 2.25
CA ASN A 126 0.66 20.60 2.78
C ASN A 126 1.34 19.21 2.83
N GLY A 127 0.88 18.27 2.02
CA GLY A 127 1.46 16.92 2.00
C GLY A 127 0.55 15.88 1.35
N GLY A 128 0.58 14.67 1.88
CA GLY A 128 -0.25 13.56 1.39
C GLY A 128 0.15 12.24 2.02
N GLN A 129 -0.49 11.18 1.57
CA GLN A 129 -0.16 9.81 1.98
C GLN A 129 -0.26 8.84 0.79
N VAL A 130 0.46 7.74 0.92
CA VAL A 130 0.31 6.58 0.03
C VAL A 130 -0.81 5.70 0.58
N ILE A 131 -1.84 5.47 -0.22
CA ILE A 131 -2.95 4.58 0.11
C ILE A 131 -2.56 3.14 -0.23
N ALA A 132 -1.99 2.95 -1.43
CA ALA A 132 -1.59 1.65 -1.96
C ALA A 132 -0.50 1.78 -3.04
N SER A 133 0.07 0.67 -3.46
CA SER A 133 0.92 0.56 -4.65
C SER A 133 0.33 -0.41 -5.66
N VAL A 134 0.62 -0.20 -6.93
CA VAL A 134 0.22 -1.10 -8.02
C VAL A 134 1.11 -2.35 -7.96
N THR A 135 0.52 -3.49 -7.64
CA THR A 135 1.21 -4.79 -7.52
C THR A 135 0.84 -5.78 -8.63
N GLY A 136 -0.19 -5.47 -9.42
CA GLY A 136 -0.56 -6.21 -10.60
C GLY A 136 -1.09 -5.25 -11.68
N TRP A 137 -0.69 -5.49 -12.94
CA TRP A 137 -1.00 -4.61 -14.05
C TRP A 137 -1.08 -5.36 -15.36
N ALA A 138 -2.20 -5.26 -16.03
CA ALA A 138 -2.35 -5.59 -17.44
C ALA A 138 -3.32 -4.57 -18.06
N GLN A 139 -2.87 -3.88 -19.09
CA GLN A 139 -3.63 -2.80 -19.74
C GLN A 139 -5.00 -3.27 -20.18
N ASP A 140 -6.05 -2.55 -19.75
CA ASP A 140 -7.47 -2.79 -20.05
C ASP A 140 -8.04 -4.14 -19.54
N GLU A 141 -7.25 -4.93 -18.80
CA GLU A 141 -7.63 -6.25 -18.31
C GLU A 141 -7.55 -6.38 -16.79
N TYR A 142 -6.49 -5.87 -16.17
CA TYR A 142 -6.23 -6.15 -14.77
C TYR A 142 -5.51 -5.04 -14.03
N LEU A 143 -5.98 -4.74 -12.82
CA LEU A 143 -5.30 -3.85 -11.86
C LEU A 143 -5.35 -4.47 -10.47
N ALA A 144 -4.21 -4.58 -9.80
CA ALA A 144 -4.14 -4.90 -8.37
C ALA A 144 -3.41 -3.80 -7.60
N LEU A 145 -3.99 -3.42 -6.48
CA LEU A 145 -3.47 -2.41 -5.56
C LEU A 145 -3.25 -3.06 -4.19
N THR A 146 -2.06 -2.93 -3.62
CA THR A 146 -1.74 -3.43 -2.28
C THR A 146 -1.39 -2.26 -1.37
N GLY A 147 -2.07 -2.15 -0.23
CA GLY A 147 -1.82 -1.06 0.71
C GLY A 147 -2.67 -1.09 1.96
N SER A 148 -2.61 0.00 2.72
CA SER A 148 -3.35 0.12 3.99
C SER A 148 -4.83 0.48 3.82
N PHE A 149 -5.22 1.13 2.73
CA PHE A 149 -6.59 1.61 2.46
C PHE A 149 -7.25 2.28 3.67
N HIS A 150 -6.49 3.06 4.44
CA HIS A 150 -6.90 3.72 5.70
C HIS A 150 -7.28 2.75 6.85
N MET A 151 -6.91 1.46 6.77
CA MET A 151 -7.19 0.46 7.81
C MET A 151 -6.24 0.52 9.02
N GLY A 152 -5.36 1.54 9.10
CA GLY A 152 -4.37 1.64 10.18
C GLY A 152 -3.29 0.56 10.07
N VAL A 153 -3.35 -0.48 10.91
CA VAL A 153 -2.33 -1.57 10.96
C VAL A 153 -2.67 -2.73 10.02
N GLY A 154 -3.69 -2.59 9.17
CA GLY A 154 -4.07 -3.59 8.19
C GLY A 154 -3.38 -3.41 6.85
N VAL A 155 -3.26 -4.49 6.11
CA VAL A 155 -2.84 -4.51 4.70
C VAL A 155 -3.85 -5.27 3.87
N GLY A 156 -4.29 -4.68 2.77
CA GLY A 156 -5.24 -5.29 1.86
C GLY A 156 -4.76 -5.28 0.42
N VAL A 157 -5.39 -6.15 -0.38
CA VAL A 157 -5.24 -6.20 -1.83
C VAL A 157 -6.60 -5.98 -2.46
N ALA A 158 -6.72 -4.91 -3.24
CA ALA A 158 -7.87 -4.66 -4.12
C ALA A 158 -7.50 -5.11 -5.54
N ALA A 159 -8.25 -6.02 -6.12
CA ALA A 159 -8.03 -6.51 -7.47
C ALA A 159 -9.27 -6.25 -8.34
N PHE A 160 -9.02 -5.73 -9.52
CA PHE A 160 -10.01 -5.41 -10.56
C PHE A 160 -9.65 -6.22 -11.82
N ASP A 161 -10.48 -7.19 -12.16
CA ASP A 161 -10.35 -8.01 -13.35
C ASP A 161 -11.46 -7.64 -14.33
N LEU A 162 -11.11 -7.24 -15.54
CA LEU A 162 -12.04 -6.74 -16.55
C LEU A 162 -12.11 -7.72 -17.72
N ALA A 163 -13.30 -8.19 -17.99
CA ALA A 163 -13.57 -9.03 -19.14
C ALA A 163 -14.66 -8.41 -20.02
N ALA A 164 -14.51 -8.46 -21.32
CA ALA A 164 -15.56 -8.04 -22.22
C ALA A 164 -16.82 -8.92 -22.02
N SER A 165 -18.00 -8.29 -21.90
CA SER A 165 -19.29 -8.96 -21.70
C SER A 165 -20.34 -8.28 -22.57
N GLY A 166 -20.73 -8.94 -23.66
CA GLY A 166 -21.64 -8.35 -24.64
C GLY A 166 -21.09 -7.05 -25.23
N ALA A 167 -21.83 -5.95 -25.06
CA ALA A 167 -21.41 -4.60 -25.46
C ALA A 167 -20.70 -3.82 -24.33
N GLY A 168 -20.48 -4.45 -23.16
CA GLY A 168 -19.93 -3.82 -21.97
C GLY A 168 -18.76 -4.60 -21.39
N THR A 169 -18.57 -4.42 -20.08
CA THR A 169 -17.51 -5.03 -19.28
C THR A 169 -18.11 -5.72 -18.06
N LEU A 170 -17.72 -6.98 -17.82
CA LEU A 170 -17.84 -7.60 -16.51
C LEU A 170 -16.60 -7.26 -15.70
N LEU A 171 -16.77 -6.45 -14.69
CA LEU A 171 -15.75 -6.16 -13.67
C LEU A 171 -15.92 -7.18 -12.52
N ARG A 172 -14.91 -8.04 -12.32
CA ARG A 172 -14.78 -8.86 -11.11
C ARG A 172 -13.84 -8.14 -10.16
N PHE A 173 -14.42 -7.69 -9.07
CA PHE A 173 -13.68 -7.01 -8.02
C PHE A 173 -13.50 -7.94 -6.82
N SER A 174 -12.31 -7.93 -6.23
CA SER A 174 -12.08 -8.55 -4.93
C SER A 174 -11.25 -7.64 -4.03
N PHE A 175 -11.56 -7.66 -2.73
CA PHE A 175 -10.73 -7.03 -1.71
C PHE A 175 -10.52 -8.00 -0.56
N ARG A 176 -9.26 -8.30 -0.27
CA ARG A 176 -8.88 -9.14 0.87
C ARG A 176 -7.88 -8.40 1.73
N ALA A 177 -8.11 -8.41 3.03
CA ALA A 177 -7.22 -7.76 3.98
C ALA A 177 -6.92 -8.62 5.19
N ILE A 178 -5.70 -8.46 5.70
CA ILE A 178 -5.22 -9.04 6.96
C ILE A 178 -4.81 -7.90 7.91
N GLY A 179 -4.91 -8.13 9.21
CA GLY A 179 -4.53 -7.15 10.23
C GLY A 179 -5.47 -7.16 11.42
N VAL A 180 -5.27 -6.19 12.31
CA VAL A 180 -6.16 -5.99 13.45
C VAL A 180 -7.37 -5.17 12.97
N VAL A 181 -8.44 -5.87 12.59
CA VAL A 181 -9.67 -5.27 12.06
C VAL A 181 -10.82 -5.79 12.89
N ASP A 182 -11.58 -4.89 13.51
CA ASP A 182 -12.80 -5.27 14.19
C ASP A 182 -13.97 -5.49 13.20
N ALA A 183 -15.05 -6.12 13.68
CA ALA A 183 -16.19 -6.47 12.85
C ALA A 183 -16.92 -5.24 12.27
N GLU A 184 -16.90 -4.12 12.96
CA GLU A 184 -17.53 -2.87 12.50
C GLU A 184 -16.75 -2.28 11.33
N VAL A 185 -15.41 -2.22 11.46
CA VAL A 185 -14.52 -1.78 10.36
C VAL A 185 -14.65 -2.72 9.17
N ALA A 186 -14.66 -4.05 9.39
CA ALA A 186 -14.82 -5.01 8.31
C ALA A 186 -16.15 -4.81 7.56
N GLY A 187 -17.26 -4.63 8.29
CA GLY A 187 -18.58 -4.35 7.69
C GLY A 187 -18.61 -3.02 6.93
N THR A 188 -17.97 -1.99 7.46
CA THR A 188 -17.88 -0.67 6.81
C THR A 188 -17.05 -0.74 5.53
N MET A 189 -15.91 -1.43 5.54
CA MET A 189 -15.09 -1.64 4.35
C MET A 189 -15.83 -2.43 3.27
N SER A 190 -16.56 -3.47 3.63
CA SER A 190 -17.35 -4.26 2.68
C SER A 190 -18.41 -3.41 1.98
N ARG A 191 -19.17 -2.62 2.73
CA ARG A 191 -20.15 -1.67 2.17
C ARG A 191 -19.50 -0.59 1.33
N GLY A 192 -18.35 -0.08 1.78
CA GLY A 192 -17.59 0.94 1.08
C GLY A 192 -17.12 0.46 -0.30
N TRP A 193 -16.62 -0.75 -0.41
CA TRP A 193 -16.21 -1.31 -1.69
C TRP A 193 -17.39 -1.58 -2.63
N ALA A 194 -18.52 -2.05 -2.10
CA ALA A 194 -19.73 -2.21 -2.89
C ALA A 194 -20.24 -0.88 -3.45
N GLU A 195 -20.14 0.20 -2.68
CA GLU A 195 -20.46 1.55 -3.15
C GLU A 195 -19.44 2.06 -4.18
N LEU A 196 -18.14 1.97 -3.89
CA LEU A 196 -17.09 2.48 -4.77
C LEU A 196 -17.09 1.76 -6.12
N ALA A 197 -16.92 0.43 -6.13
CA ALA A 197 -16.80 -0.35 -7.35
C ALA A 197 -18.17 -0.61 -8.00
N GLY A 198 -19.19 -0.92 -7.19
CA GLY A 198 -20.51 -1.31 -7.70
C GLY A 198 -21.39 -0.14 -8.13
N THR A 199 -21.24 1.03 -7.51
CA THR A 199 -22.11 2.19 -7.78
C THR A 199 -21.36 3.33 -8.43
N ARG A 200 -20.32 3.86 -7.79
CA ARG A 200 -19.68 5.12 -8.22
C ARG A 200 -18.85 4.97 -9.50
N LEU A 201 -18.04 3.94 -9.60
CA LEU A 201 -17.28 3.64 -10.81
C LEU A 201 -18.23 3.40 -11.98
N LYS A 202 -19.28 2.59 -11.76
CA LYS A 202 -20.31 2.33 -12.76
C LYS A 202 -20.99 3.62 -13.22
N ALA A 203 -21.42 4.49 -12.30
CA ALA A 203 -22.05 5.78 -12.62
C ALA A 203 -21.11 6.68 -13.43
N LEU A 204 -19.82 6.75 -13.07
CA LEU A 204 -18.84 7.52 -13.82
C LEU A 204 -18.72 7.04 -15.27
N VAL A 205 -18.65 5.72 -15.49
CA VAL A 205 -18.49 5.16 -16.84
C VAL A 205 -19.76 5.29 -17.67
N GLU A 206 -20.92 4.98 -17.09
CA GLU A 206 -22.18 4.88 -17.85
C GLU A 206 -22.85 6.24 -18.10
N THR A 207 -22.73 7.16 -17.15
CA THR A 207 -23.45 8.46 -17.18
C THR A 207 -22.54 9.67 -17.08
N GLY A 208 -21.24 9.49 -16.83
CA GLY A 208 -20.30 10.58 -16.54
C GLY A 208 -20.52 11.21 -15.16
N THR A 209 -21.35 10.60 -14.30
CA THR A 209 -21.65 11.15 -12.98
C THR A 209 -20.45 11.00 -12.06
N ARG A 210 -19.92 12.12 -11.59
CA ARG A 210 -18.76 12.16 -10.67
C ARG A 210 -19.26 12.18 -9.24
N LEU A 211 -18.88 11.15 -8.46
CA LEU A 211 -19.24 10.98 -7.04
C LEU A 211 -17.99 10.93 -6.15
N GLY A 212 -16.85 11.25 -6.72
CA GLY A 212 -15.55 11.23 -6.06
C GLY A 212 -15.16 12.57 -5.43
N ILE A 213 -13.87 12.91 -5.48
CA ILE A 213 -13.39 14.23 -5.07
C ILE A 213 -13.67 15.21 -6.21
N ASP A 214 -14.40 16.27 -5.90
CA ASP A 214 -14.57 17.39 -6.81
C ASP A 214 -13.34 18.32 -6.68
N PRO A 215 -12.54 18.49 -7.75
CA PRO A 215 -11.38 19.36 -7.70
C PRO A 215 -11.74 20.83 -7.48
N ASP A 216 -12.98 21.23 -7.81
CA ASP A 216 -13.48 22.60 -7.68
C ASP A 216 -14.22 22.85 -6.34
N GLN A 217 -14.52 21.81 -5.59
CA GLN A 217 -15.10 21.86 -4.25
C GLN A 217 -14.26 21.06 -3.24
N PRO A 218 -13.25 21.66 -2.61
CA PRO A 218 -12.53 20.99 -1.55
C PRO A 218 -13.49 20.59 -0.42
N PRO A 219 -13.28 19.43 0.23
CA PRO A 219 -14.19 18.92 1.25
C PRO A 219 -14.39 19.94 2.36
N THR A 220 -15.63 20.31 2.59
CA THR A 220 -15.99 21.20 3.70
C THR A 220 -15.67 20.49 5.00
N ILE A 221 -14.72 21.02 5.76
CA ILE A 221 -14.35 20.50 7.09
C ILE A 221 -15.59 20.69 7.99
N GLN A 222 -16.41 19.66 8.14
CA GLN A 222 -17.34 19.61 9.26
C GLN A 222 -16.49 19.37 10.51
N SER A 223 -16.30 20.42 11.29
CA SER A 223 -15.66 20.34 12.58
C SER A 223 -16.50 19.39 13.47
N ILE A 224 -15.98 18.21 13.70
CA ILE A 224 -16.49 17.33 14.74
C ILE A 224 -16.15 18.03 16.06
N ARG A 225 -17.20 18.53 16.72
CA ARG A 225 -17.15 19.03 18.11
C ARG A 225 -17.23 17.87 19.08
#